data_be36844cf40ad762d65f38b504e22b10
#
_entry.id   be36844cf40ad762d65f38b504e22b10
#
_cell.length_a   1.000
_cell.length_b   1.000
_cell.length_c   1.000
_cell.angle_alpha   90.00
_cell.angle_beta   90.00
_cell.angle_gamma   90.00
#
_symmetry.space_group_name_H-M   'P 1'
#
loop_
_entity.id
_entity.type
_entity.pdbx_description
1 polymer ?
#
loop_
_entity_poly.entity_id
_entity_poly.type
_entity_poly.pdbx_seq_one_letter_code
_entity_poly.pdbx_strand_id
1 'polypeptide(L)'
;VYGKSVGLVPYIMPGFLLAKKALEVYRANPECEGLILIKHGIFSFGETARESYERMIKLVSLAENRLGKERGRSGVAPESRALAYPAEIAPILRGLCAPSRVDGDCQRMIATYRTTEEIKAYVDGEELSRYSQAGPVTPDHVIRTKPKPLIVPAPEDGRLEPWTSEVEKRLALFQKEYRAYFDIHNRRLETPKIALDPMPRVVLVGGLGLFGLGGSFGAASIAADLAETTVSVVTASERLGKFESIGESDVFDMEYWSLEQAKLGKSKGLPFDGRVVAITGGAGAIGSATAAAFRGEGAEIVLLDINQ
;
A
#
# COMPACT_ATOMS: atom_id res chain seq x y z
N VAL A 1 24.63 6.71 12.01
CA VAL A 1 24.34 7.69 10.97
C VAL A 1 24.37 9.10 11.55
N TYR A 2 23.54 9.39 12.53
CA TYR A 2 23.27 10.77 12.99
C TYR A 2 24.08 11.23 14.21
N GLY A 3 24.69 10.33 14.98
CA GLY A 3 25.40 10.67 16.21
C GLY A 3 24.50 11.41 17.22
N LYS A 4 25.03 12.53 17.77
CA LYS A 4 24.29 13.35 18.74
C LYS A 4 23.35 14.39 18.10
N SER A 5 23.37 14.54 16.76
CA SER A 5 22.54 15.55 16.08
C SER A 5 21.07 15.18 15.99
N VAL A 6 20.68 13.96 16.41
CA VAL A 6 19.29 13.49 16.36
C VAL A 6 18.92 12.79 17.67
N GLY A 7 17.75 13.12 18.20
CA GLY A 7 17.12 12.37 19.28
C GLY A 7 16.34 11.16 18.73
N LEU A 8 16.40 10.02 19.43
CA LEU A 8 15.64 8.82 19.06
C LEU A 8 14.41 8.70 19.97
N VAL A 9 13.23 8.71 19.36
CA VAL A 9 11.95 8.50 20.04
C VAL A 9 11.48 7.09 19.75
N PRO A 10 11.26 6.22 20.77
CA PRO A 10 10.74 4.88 20.55
C PRO A 10 9.36 4.95 19.89
N TYR A 11 8.96 3.84 19.23
CA TYR A 11 7.61 3.80 18.67
C TYR A 11 6.54 3.98 19.74
N ILE A 12 5.70 4.95 19.53
CA ILE A 12 4.48 5.22 20.30
C ILE A 12 3.43 5.62 19.26
N MET A 13 2.21 5.11 19.41
CA MET A 13 1.09 5.48 18.54
C MET A 13 0.95 7.00 18.44
N PRO A 14 0.71 7.57 17.27
CA PRO A 14 0.50 9.01 17.09
C PRO A 14 -0.55 9.59 18.05
N GLY A 15 -0.25 10.75 18.63
CA GLY A 15 -1.12 11.42 19.56
C GLY A 15 -0.35 12.09 20.72
N PHE A 16 -1.05 12.40 21.80
CA PHE A 16 -0.48 13.13 22.95
C PHE A 16 0.69 12.42 23.63
N LEU A 17 0.66 11.09 23.70
CA LEU A 17 1.74 10.31 24.31
C LEU A 17 3.03 10.42 23.51
N LEU A 18 2.93 10.33 22.17
CA LEU A 18 4.07 10.55 21.30
C LEU A 18 4.61 11.97 21.43
N ALA A 19 3.74 12.99 21.45
CA ALA A 19 4.14 14.39 21.63
C ALA A 19 4.88 14.62 22.94
N LYS A 20 4.40 14.06 24.06
CA LYS A 20 5.07 14.12 25.37
C LYS A 20 6.45 13.46 25.31
N LYS A 21 6.55 12.27 24.70
CA LYS A 21 7.82 11.55 24.60
C LYS A 21 8.83 12.26 23.72
N ALA A 22 8.37 12.82 22.60
CA ALA A 22 9.20 13.65 21.72
C ALA A 22 9.77 14.87 22.48
N LEU A 23 8.95 15.55 23.30
CA LEU A 23 9.37 16.67 24.13
C LEU A 23 10.40 16.23 25.21
N GLU A 24 10.21 15.07 25.84
CA GLU A 24 11.18 14.52 26.80
C GLU A 24 12.55 14.28 26.14
N VAL A 25 12.55 13.65 24.96
CA VAL A 25 13.77 13.38 24.19
C VAL A 25 14.46 14.67 23.76
N TYR A 26 13.69 15.66 23.28
CA TYR A 26 14.22 16.98 22.95
C TYR A 26 14.86 17.67 24.16
N ARG A 27 14.19 17.68 25.30
CA ARG A 27 14.73 18.30 26.55
C ARG A 27 16.00 17.64 27.05
N ALA A 28 16.15 16.32 26.79
CA ALA A 28 17.38 15.60 27.13
C ALA A 28 18.57 15.92 26.16
N ASN A 29 18.27 16.42 24.96
CA ASN A 29 19.27 16.82 23.97
C ASN A 29 18.78 18.04 23.16
N PRO A 30 18.74 19.25 23.77
CA PRO A 30 18.18 20.44 23.12
C PRO A 30 19.00 20.95 21.91
N GLU A 31 20.26 20.51 21.78
CA GLU A 31 21.10 20.82 20.63
C GLU A 31 20.86 19.95 19.40
N CYS A 32 19.91 19.00 19.46
CA CYS A 32 19.63 18.16 18.31
C CYS A 32 18.92 18.96 17.20
N GLU A 33 19.19 18.58 15.95
CA GLU A 33 18.63 19.21 14.75
C GLU A 33 17.32 18.56 14.32
N GLY A 34 16.98 17.40 14.91
CA GLY A 34 15.78 16.64 14.59
C GLY A 34 15.56 15.44 15.52
N LEU A 35 14.43 14.79 15.33
CA LEU A 35 14.03 13.58 16.05
C LEU A 35 13.71 12.47 15.03
N ILE A 36 14.25 11.28 15.26
CA ILE A 36 13.81 10.07 14.57
C ILE A 36 12.72 9.42 15.43
N LEU A 37 11.51 9.35 14.90
CA LEU A 37 10.41 8.59 15.47
C LEU A 37 10.49 7.18 14.90
N ILE A 38 10.95 6.21 15.70
CA ILE A 38 11.20 4.84 15.23
C ILE A 38 9.94 4.24 14.64
N LYS A 39 10.04 3.65 13.45
CA LYS A 39 8.94 3.06 12.66
C LYS A 39 7.82 4.05 12.28
N HIS A 40 8.11 5.34 12.29
CA HIS A 40 7.14 6.38 11.93
C HIS A 40 7.75 7.38 10.92
N GLY A 41 8.90 8.00 11.24
CA GLY A 41 9.52 8.98 10.37
C GLY A 41 10.52 9.88 11.08
N ILE A 42 10.77 11.03 10.47
CA ILE A 42 11.73 12.02 10.97
C ILE A 42 11.04 13.37 11.19
N PHE A 43 11.42 14.05 12.24
CA PHE A 43 11.10 15.44 12.52
C PHE A 43 12.34 16.30 12.43
N SER A 44 12.25 17.44 11.77
CA SER A 44 13.23 18.52 11.85
C SER A 44 12.55 19.78 12.38
N PHE A 45 13.32 20.63 13.00
CA PHE A 45 12.87 21.91 13.53
C PHE A 45 14.00 22.93 13.46
N GLY A 46 13.69 24.22 13.61
CA GLY A 46 14.63 25.32 13.60
C GLY A 46 13.92 26.63 13.99
N GLU A 47 14.68 27.70 14.18
CA GLU A 47 14.15 29.02 14.48
C GLU A 47 13.33 29.62 13.31
N THR A 48 13.60 29.12 12.09
CA THR A 48 12.89 29.52 10.87
C THR A 48 12.44 28.28 10.08
N ALA A 49 11.40 28.46 9.24
CA ALA A 49 10.96 27.42 8.33
C ALA A 49 12.08 26.95 7.37
N ARG A 50 12.92 27.88 6.92
CA ARG A 50 14.06 27.56 6.07
C ARG A 50 15.06 26.66 6.78
N GLU A 51 15.43 27.00 8.00
CA GLU A 51 16.36 26.18 8.79
C GLU A 51 15.82 24.79 9.05
N SER A 52 14.53 24.66 9.42
CA SER A 52 13.87 23.36 9.60
C SER A 52 13.93 22.54 8.30
N TYR A 53 13.67 23.15 7.15
CA TYR A 53 13.73 22.49 5.84
C TYR A 53 15.15 22.04 5.50
N GLU A 54 16.14 22.90 5.65
CA GLU A 54 17.56 22.59 5.35
C GLU A 54 18.07 21.46 6.26
N ARG A 55 17.68 21.44 7.53
CA ARG A 55 17.96 20.34 8.47
C ARG A 55 17.32 19.04 8.03
N MET A 56 16.05 19.06 7.54
CA MET A 56 15.39 17.89 6.99
C MET A 56 16.18 17.30 5.83
N ILE A 57 16.54 18.13 4.84
CA ILE A 57 17.31 17.69 3.67
C ILE A 57 18.67 17.11 4.11
N LYS A 58 19.37 17.77 5.02
CA LYS A 58 20.64 17.28 5.58
C LYS A 58 20.50 15.89 6.22
N LEU A 59 19.50 15.71 7.09
CA LEU A 59 19.28 14.47 7.82
C LEU A 59 18.87 13.33 6.88
N VAL A 60 17.99 13.59 5.91
CA VAL A 60 17.60 12.59 4.89
C VAL A 60 18.83 12.20 4.06
N SER A 61 19.61 13.16 3.58
CA SER A 61 20.80 12.89 2.77
C SER A 61 21.87 12.07 3.53
N LEU A 62 21.99 12.25 4.84
CA LEU A 62 22.86 11.40 5.67
C LEU A 62 22.40 9.92 5.67
N ALA A 63 21.09 9.68 5.72
CA ALA A 63 20.53 8.32 5.61
C ALA A 63 20.75 7.74 4.22
N GLU A 64 20.44 8.50 3.17
CA GLU A 64 20.62 8.09 1.77
C GLU A 64 22.08 7.73 1.47
N ASN A 65 23.02 8.55 1.92
CA ASN A 65 24.46 8.28 1.78
C ASN A 65 24.90 7.01 2.51
N ARG A 66 24.25 6.66 3.62
CA ARG A 66 24.52 5.39 4.32
C ARG A 66 23.94 4.21 3.57
N LEU A 67 22.70 4.34 3.06
CA LEU A 67 22.04 3.32 2.25
C LEU A 67 22.78 3.06 0.92
N GLY A 68 23.22 4.11 0.24
CA GLY A 68 23.94 4.01 -1.04
C GLY A 68 25.30 3.30 -0.97
N LYS A 69 25.89 3.17 0.22
CA LYS A 69 27.14 2.41 0.43
C LYS A 69 26.94 0.90 0.46
N GLU A 70 25.73 0.42 0.70
CA GLU A 70 25.41 -0.99 0.76
C GLU A 70 24.92 -1.45 -0.62
N ARG A 71 25.78 -2.12 -1.39
CA ARG A 71 25.42 -2.79 -2.64
C ARG A 71 24.73 -4.12 -2.29
N GLY A 72 23.42 -4.16 -2.35
CA GLY A 72 22.65 -5.40 -2.15
C GLY A 72 22.91 -6.42 -3.26
N ARG A 73 22.74 -7.70 -2.93
CA ARG A 73 22.71 -8.79 -3.90
C ARG A 73 21.53 -8.59 -4.83
N SER A 74 21.78 -8.54 -6.12
CA SER A 74 20.73 -8.59 -7.15
C SER A 74 20.04 -9.95 -7.11
N GLY A 75 18.73 -9.92 -7.31
CA GLY A 75 17.85 -11.06 -7.20
C GLY A 75 18.17 -12.21 -8.14
N VAL A 76 17.47 -13.30 -7.91
CA VAL A 76 17.44 -14.53 -8.70
C VAL A 76 17.08 -14.19 -10.16
N ALA A 77 17.79 -14.77 -11.12
CA ALA A 77 17.43 -14.67 -12.52
C ALA A 77 16.02 -15.26 -12.73
N PRO A 78 15.11 -14.54 -13.40
CA PRO A 78 13.78 -15.05 -13.64
C PRO A 78 13.84 -16.34 -14.44
N GLU A 79 13.14 -17.39 -13.99
CA GLU A 79 12.93 -18.57 -14.82
C GLU A 79 12.26 -18.13 -16.13
N SER A 80 12.78 -18.62 -17.26
CA SER A 80 12.30 -18.33 -18.61
C SER A 80 10.96 -19.06 -18.90
N ARG A 81 9.91 -18.70 -18.18
CA ARG A 81 8.53 -19.16 -18.45
C ARG A 81 7.76 -18.08 -19.17
N ALA A 82 6.95 -18.47 -20.15
CA ALA A 82 5.98 -17.57 -20.75
C ALA A 82 4.89 -17.24 -19.69
N LEU A 83 4.72 -15.97 -19.42
CA LEU A 83 3.72 -15.49 -18.45
C LEU A 83 2.54 -14.88 -19.18
N ALA A 84 1.33 -15.06 -18.62
CA ALA A 84 0.15 -14.35 -19.10
C ALA A 84 0.32 -12.83 -18.93
N TYR A 85 -0.31 -12.06 -19.80
CA TYR A 85 -0.22 -10.61 -19.74
C TYR A 85 -0.97 -10.04 -18.56
N PRO A 86 -0.50 -8.92 -17.96
CA PRO A 86 -1.22 -8.24 -16.88
C PRO A 86 -2.68 -7.91 -17.23
N ALA A 87 -2.97 -7.63 -18.50
CA ALA A 87 -4.32 -7.35 -18.99
C ALA A 87 -5.27 -8.57 -18.92
N GLU A 88 -4.74 -9.79 -18.96
CA GLU A 88 -5.53 -11.03 -18.88
C GLU A 88 -5.88 -11.36 -17.43
N ILE A 89 -4.95 -11.11 -16.50
CA ILE A 89 -5.15 -11.42 -15.07
C ILE A 89 -5.86 -10.30 -14.29
N ALA A 90 -5.76 -9.06 -14.72
CA ALA A 90 -6.38 -7.92 -14.02
C ALA A 90 -7.91 -8.07 -13.86
N PRO A 91 -8.69 -8.50 -14.86
CA PRO A 91 -10.13 -8.75 -14.70
C PRO A 91 -10.43 -9.84 -13.67
N ILE A 92 -9.60 -10.91 -13.63
CA ILE A 92 -9.73 -12.02 -12.68
C ILE A 92 -9.52 -11.50 -11.26
N LEU A 93 -8.42 -10.80 -11.01
CA LEU A 93 -8.12 -10.21 -9.69
C LEU A 93 -9.20 -9.21 -9.25
N ARG A 94 -9.68 -8.37 -10.16
CA ARG A 94 -10.78 -7.42 -9.88
C ARG A 94 -12.05 -8.12 -9.45
N GLY A 95 -12.39 -9.23 -10.09
CA GLY A 95 -13.58 -10.02 -9.77
C GLY A 95 -13.44 -10.73 -8.43
N LEU A 96 -12.36 -11.46 -8.23
CA LEU A 96 -12.12 -12.25 -7.02
C LEU A 96 -11.97 -11.36 -5.77
N CYS A 97 -11.31 -10.20 -5.89
CA CYS A 97 -11.08 -9.28 -4.79
C CYS A 97 -12.21 -8.25 -4.58
N ALA A 98 -13.37 -8.43 -5.24
CA ALA A 98 -14.52 -7.56 -5.06
C ALA A 98 -15.24 -7.85 -3.73
N PRO A 99 -15.38 -6.85 -2.81
CA PRO A 99 -16.13 -7.04 -1.57
C PRO A 99 -17.63 -7.28 -1.87
N SER A 100 -18.24 -8.23 -1.17
CA SER A 100 -19.68 -8.43 -1.22
C SER A 100 -20.41 -7.26 -0.53
N ARG A 101 -21.51 -6.81 -1.12
CA ARG A 101 -22.42 -5.82 -0.55
C ARG A 101 -23.54 -6.50 0.23
N VAL A 102 -24.19 -5.72 1.10
CA VAL A 102 -25.31 -6.19 1.93
C VAL A 102 -26.53 -6.59 1.06
N ASP A 103 -26.69 -5.97 -0.11
CA ASP A 103 -27.76 -6.24 -1.07
C ASP A 103 -27.51 -7.45 -1.96
N GLY A 104 -26.39 -8.17 -1.77
CA GLY A 104 -26.01 -9.36 -2.54
C GLY A 104 -25.24 -9.05 -3.83
N ASP A 105 -25.07 -7.77 -4.20
CA ASP A 105 -24.16 -7.35 -5.29
C ASP A 105 -22.71 -7.28 -4.77
N CYS A 106 -21.76 -7.02 -5.65
CA CYS A 106 -20.36 -6.81 -5.29
C CYS A 106 -19.95 -5.36 -5.54
N GLN A 107 -19.09 -4.84 -4.66
CA GLN A 107 -18.40 -3.57 -4.94
C GLN A 107 -17.35 -3.81 -6.01
N ARG A 108 -17.58 -3.25 -7.21
CA ARG A 108 -16.60 -3.37 -8.30
C ARG A 108 -15.28 -2.72 -7.92
N MET A 109 -14.19 -3.37 -8.33
CA MET A 109 -12.84 -2.89 -8.06
C MET A 109 -12.17 -2.42 -9.35
N ILE A 110 -11.32 -1.40 -9.22
CA ILE A 110 -10.34 -1.01 -10.25
C ILE A 110 -8.98 -1.57 -9.83
N ALA A 111 -8.19 -1.98 -10.82
CA ALA A 111 -6.84 -2.48 -10.61
C ALA A 111 -5.83 -1.56 -11.32
N THR A 112 -4.78 -1.16 -10.62
CA THR A 112 -3.64 -0.42 -11.18
C THR A 112 -2.40 -1.30 -11.10
N TYR A 113 -1.79 -1.56 -12.23
CA TYR A 113 -0.58 -2.40 -12.34
C TYR A 113 0.68 -1.55 -12.23
N ARG A 114 1.69 -2.07 -11.51
CA ARG A 114 3.04 -1.51 -11.44
C ARG A 114 4.07 -2.62 -11.65
N THR A 115 5.09 -2.31 -12.42
CA THR A 115 6.24 -3.18 -12.63
C THR A 115 7.49 -2.36 -12.90
N THR A 116 8.57 -2.71 -12.25
CA THR A 116 9.94 -2.24 -12.45
C THR A 116 10.86 -3.42 -12.17
N GLU A 117 12.13 -3.32 -12.52
CA GLU A 117 13.09 -4.36 -12.16
C GLU A 117 13.21 -4.57 -10.64
N GLU A 118 13.04 -3.49 -9.85
CA GLU A 118 13.03 -3.58 -8.39
C GLU A 118 11.78 -4.31 -7.88
N ILE A 119 10.60 -4.01 -8.44
CA ILE A 119 9.35 -4.70 -8.09
C ILE A 119 9.43 -6.17 -8.45
N LYS A 120 9.94 -6.52 -9.65
CA LYS A 120 10.11 -7.92 -10.06
C LYS A 120 11.06 -8.65 -9.12
N ALA A 121 12.22 -8.09 -8.84
CA ALA A 121 13.17 -8.68 -7.91
C ALA A 121 12.57 -8.87 -6.50
N TYR A 122 11.68 -7.97 -6.08
CA TYR A 122 10.98 -8.07 -4.81
C TYR A 122 9.96 -9.22 -4.80
N VAL A 123 9.10 -9.33 -5.83
CA VAL A 123 8.05 -10.36 -5.87
C VAL A 123 8.59 -11.76 -6.15
N ASP A 124 9.79 -11.85 -6.70
CA ASP A 124 10.48 -13.12 -7.00
C ASP A 124 11.53 -13.50 -5.94
N GLY A 125 11.66 -12.70 -4.89
CA GLY A 125 12.62 -12.95 -3.83
C GLY A 125 12.28 -14.19 -3.00
N GLU A 126 13.29 -15.01 -2.66
CA GLU A 126 13.14 -16.28 -1.90
C GLU A 126 12.42 -16.09 -0.57
N GLU A 127 12.62 -14.96 0.09
CA GLU A 127 12.00 -14.65 1.38
C GLU A 127 10.75 -13.76 1.29
N LEU A 128 10.12 -13.66 0.10
CA LEU A 128 8.93 -12.83 -0.13
C LEU A 128 7.87 -13.04 0.96
N SER A 129 7.58 -14.30 1.31
CA SER A 129 6.60 -14.67 2.34
C SER A 129 6.96 -14.19 3.74
N ARG A 130 8.22 -13.84 4.00
CA ARG A 130 8.67 -13.28 5.28
C ARG A 130 8.57 -11.75 5.25
N TYR A 131 9.31 -11.11 4.36
CA TYR A 131 9.45 -9.65 4.42
C TYR A 131 8.19 -8.89 3.97
N SER A 132 7.43 -9.43 3.02
CA SER A 132 6.19 -8.79 2.59
C SER A 132 5.03 -8.96 3.56
N GLN A 133 5.12 -9.95 4.46
CA GLN A 133 4.11 -10.25 5.48
C GLN A 133 4.47 -9.68 6.87
N ALA A 134 5.55 -8.90 6.97
CA ALA A 134 6.00 -8.33 8.23
C ALA A 134 5.13 -7.15 8.72
N GLY A 135 4.27 -6.61 7.88
CA GLY A 135 3.39 -5.47 8.20
C GLY A 135 3.72 -4.20 7.40
N PRO A 136 3.00 -3.10 7.63
CA PRO A 136 3.17 -1.86 6.88
C PRO A 136 4.49 -1.16 7.22
N VAL A 137 5.03 -0.40 6.26
CA VAL A 137 6.25 0.41 6.41
C VAL A 137 6.02 1.57 7.38
N THR A 138 4.89 2.24 7.27
CA THR A 138 4.44 3.26 8.21
C THR A 138 3.05 2.90 8.72
N PRO A 139 2.69 3.28 9.96
CA PRO A 139 1.42 2.88 10.56
C PRO A 139 0.19 3.28 9.75
N ASP A 140 0.18 4.48 9.20
CA ASP A 140 -0.96 5.06 8.48
C ASP A 140 -1.18 4.48 7.07
N HIS A 141 -0.20 3.79 6.49
CA HIS A 141 -0.40 3.08 5.21
C HIS A 141 -1.48 1.98 5.33
N VAL A 142 -1.65 1.39 6.51
CA VAL A 142 -2.56 0.26 6.75
C VAL A 142 -3.99 0.52 6.31
N ILE A 143 -4.49 1.75 6.46
CA ILE A 143 -5.85 2.11 6.07
C ILE A 143 -6.09 2.03 4.55
N ARG A 144 -5.02 2.08 3.74
CA ARG A 144 -5.07 2.04 2.27
C ARG A 144 -4.66 0.69 1.69
N THR A 145 -3.73 -0.02 2.35
CA THR A 145 -3.11 -1.23 1.81
C THR A 145 -3.52 -2.51 2.53
N LYS A 146 -4.21 -2.42 3.67
CA LYS A 146 -4.36 -3.48 4.67
C LYS A 146 -3.02 -3.81 5.34
N PRO A 147 -3.01 -4.60 6.44
CA PRO A 147 -1.78 -4.97 7.13
C PRO A 147 -0.75 -5.70 6.26
N LYS A 148 -1.23 -6.50 5.30
CA LYS A 148 -0.41 -7.37 4.45
C LYS A 148 -0.94 -7.39 3.02
N PRO A 149 -0.08 -7.59 2.00
CA PRO A 149 -0.53 -7.88 0.64
C PRO A 149 -0.95 -9.34 0.47
N LEU A 150 -1.78 -9.60 -0.54
CA LEU A 150 -2.02 -10.95 -1.03
C LEU A 150 -0.86 -11.36 -1.95
N ILE A 151 -0.29 -12.54 -1.74
CA ILE A 151 0.76 -13.12 -2.59
C ILE A 151 0.14 -14.20 -3.47
N VAL A 152 0.34 -14.09 -4.78
CA VAL A 152 -0.13 -15.09 -5.74
C VAL A 152 1.03 -15.56 -6.64
N PRO A 153 0.99 -16.81 -7.14
CA PRO A 153 2.06 -17.33 -7.99
C PRO A 153 2.09 -16.65 -9.37
N ALA A 154 3.16 -16.90 -10.10
CA ALA A 154 3.30 -16.48 -11.49
C ALA A 154 2.19 -17.09 -12.36
N PRO A 155 1.47 -16.29 -13.16
CA PRO A 155 0.44 -16.78 -14.07
C PRO A 155 1.10 -17.30 -15.35
N GLU A 156 1.14 -18.61 -15.56
CA GLU A 156 1.66 -19.21 -16.77
C GLU A 156 0.70 -18.93 -17.94
N ASP A 157 1.27 -18.58 -19.11
CA ASP A 157 0.50 -18.38 -20.34
C ASP A 157 -0.31 -19.63 -20.70
N GLY A 158 -1.56 -19.44 -21.13
CA GLY A 158 -2.51 -20.51 -21.47
C GLY A 158 -3.00 -21.35 -20.28
N ARG A 159 -2.65 -21.01 -19.04
CA ARG A 159 -3.03 -21.77 -17.82
C ARG A 159 -3.76 -20.93 -16.77
N LEU A 160 -4.64 -20.05 -17.21
CA LEU A 160 -5.34 -19.12 -16.31
C LEU A 160 -6.36 -19.80 -15.39
N GLU A 161 -7.03 -20.90 -15.81
CA GLU A 161 -7.99 -21.59 -14.93
C GLU A 161 -7.34 -22.20 -13.68
N PRO A 162 -6.27 -23.02 -13.79
CA PRO A 162 -5.56 -23.50 -12.61
C PRO A 162 -4.99 -22.37 -11.74
N TRP A 163 -4.48 -21.31 -12.37
CA TRP A 163 -3.98 -20.14 -11.66
C TRP A 163 -5.08 -19.45 -10.88
N THR A 164 -6.25 -19.22 -11.49
CA THR A 164 -7.43 -18.64 -10.84
C THR A 164 -7.83 -19.43 -9.61
N SER A 165 -7.92 -20.77 -9.73
CA SER A 165 -8.24 -21.65 -8.60
C SER A 165 -7.23 -21.55 -7.45
N GLU A 166 -5.95 -21.36 -7.77
CA GLU A 166 -4.92 -21.15 -6.73
C GLU A 166 -5.06 -19.76 -6.08
N VAL A 167 -5.37 -18.72 -6.86
CA VAL A 167 -5.65 -17.38 -6.33
C VAL A 167 -6.86 -17.41 -5.39
N GLU A 168 -7.93 -18.11 -5.73
CA GLU A 168 -9.10 -18.28 -4.86
C GLU A 168 -8.75 -18.89 -3.50
N LYS A 169 -7.93 -19.95 -3.49
CA LYS A 169 -7.46 -20.58 -2.25
C LYS A 169 -6.66 -19.62 -1.38
N ARG A 170 -5.72 -18.89 -2.00
CA ARG A 170 -4.89 -17.91 -1.29
C ARG A 170 -5.71 -16.74 -0.76
N LEU A 171 -6.68 -16.28 -1.53
CA LEU A 171 -7.61 -15.23 -1.11
C LEU A 171 -8.47 -15.70 0.07
N ALA A 172 -8.99 -16.93 0.04
CA ALA A 172 -9.75 -17.49 1.16
C ALA A 172 -8.92 -17.58 2.45
N LEU A 173 -7.63 -17.97 2.33
CA LEU A 173 -6.70 -17.97 3.45
C LEU A 173 -6.44 -16.54 3.97
N PHE A 174 -6.15 -15.60 3.08
CA PHE A 174 -5.96 -14.19 3.42
C PHE A 174 -7.15 -13.61 4.19
N GLN A 175 -8.37 -13.87 3.72
CA GLN A 175 -9.60 -13.43 4.39
C GLN A 175 -9.76 -14.06 5.77
N LYS A 176 -9.45 -15.35 5.90
CA LYS A 176 -9.49 -16.05 7.19
C LYS A 176 -8.50 -15.45 8.19
N GLU A 177 -7.28 -15.20 7.75
CA GLU A 177 -6.23 -14.60 8.57
C GLU A 177 -6.58 -13.17 8.99
N TYR A 178 -7.12 -12.36 8.06
CA TYR A 178 -7.57 -11.01 8.38
C TYR A 178 -8.74 -10.99 9.38
N ARG A 179 -9.69 -11.90 9.27
CA ARG A 179 -10.77 -12.04 10.26
C ARG A 179 -10.21 -12.47 11.63
N ALA A 180 -9.30 -13.42 11.67
CA ALA A 180 -8.66 -13.84 12.91
C ALA A 180 -7.87 -12.70 13.58
N TYR A 181 -7.11 -11.93 12.80
CA TYR A 181 -6.45 -10.70 13.26
C TYR A 181 -7.45 -9.71 13.88
N PHE A 182 -8.56 -9.43 13.17
CA PHE A 182 -9.62 -8.57 13.70
C PHE A 182 -10.18 -9.10 15.02
N ASP A 183 -10.56 -10.36 15.09
CA ASP A 183 -11.18 -10.96 16.27
C ASP A 183 -10.25 -10.96 17.49
N ILE A 184 -8.96 -11.25 17.29
CA ILE A 184 -7.95 -11.25 18.35
C ILE A 184 -7.83 -9.86 18.97
N HIS A 185 -7.67 -8.83 18.13
CA HIS A 185 -7.38 -7.49 18.62
C HIS A 185 -8.65 -6.75 19.06
N ASN A 186 -9.81 -7.03 18.47
CA ASN A 186 -11.06 -6.39 18.86
C ASN A 186 -11.54 -6.80 20.26
N ARG A 187 -11.25 -8.03 20.69
CA ARG A 187 -11.64 -8.54 22.03
C ARG A 187 -10.98 -7.79 23.19
N ARG A 188 -9.85 -7.12 22.97
CA ARG A 188 -9.14 -6.34 23.99
C ARG A 188 -9.73 -4.95 24.23
N LEU A 189 -10.65 -4.51 23.35
CA LEU A 189 -11.23 -3.19 23.40
C LEU A 189 -12.50 -3.16 24.26
N GLU A 190 -12.64 -2.15 25.10
CA GLU A 190 -13.88 -1.89 25.85
C GLU A 190 -15.06 -1.59 24.90
N THR A 191 -14.79 -0.86 23.81
CA THR A 191 -15.77 -0.58 22.78
C THR A 191 -15.37 -1.30 21.50
N PRO A 192 -16.02 -2.43 21.15
CA PRO A 192 -15.71 -3.19 19.95
C PRO A 192 -15.87 -2.36 18.68
N LYS A 193 -14.99 -2.58 17.73
CA LYS A 193 -15.05 -1.99 16.38
C LYS A 193 -15.88 -2.87 15.45
N ILE A 194 -16.34 -2.28 14.35
CA ILE A 194 -16.99 -2.99 13.26
C ILE A 194 -15.91 -3.43 12.28
N ALA A 195 -15.94 -4.71 11.89
CA ALA A 195 -14.97 -5.26 10.95
C ALA A 195 -15.04 -4.56 9.59
N LEU A 196 -13.89 -4.21 9.04
CA LEU A 196 -13.76 -3.78 7.66
C LEU A 196 -13.87 -4.99 6.72
N ASP A 197 -14.11 -4.75 5.43
CA ASP A 197 -14.08 -5.83 4.47
C ASP A 197 -12.71 -6.55 4.46
N PRO A 198 -12.67 -7.90 4.33
CA PRO A 198 -11.43 -8.66 4.43
C PRO A 198 -10.67 -8.78 3.10
N MET A 199 -10.99 -7.96 2.09
CA MET A 199 -10.37 -8.05 0.78
C MET A 199 -9.01 -7.34 0.74
N PRO A 200 -8.01 -7.88 0.01
CA PRO A 200 -6.71 -7.24 -0.15
C PRO A 200 -6.84 -5.94 -0.96
N ARG A 201 -5.91 -5.02 -0.73
CA ARG A 201 -5.73 -3.79 -1.51
C ARG A 201 -4.48 -3.82 -2.36
N VAL A 202 -3.57 -4.73 -2.05
CA VAL A 202 -2.34 -4.95 -2.80
C VAL A 202 -2.20 -6.44 -3.09
N VAL A 203 -1.91 -6.78 -4.34
CA VAL A 203 -1.63 -8.16 -4.77
C VAL A 203 -0.24 -8.20 -5.38
N LEU A 204 0.63 -9.03 -4.83
CA LEU A 204 1.97 -9.32 -5.34
C LEU A 204 1.89 -10.54 -6.24
N VAL A 205 2.32 -10.41 -7.49
CA VAL A 205 2.23 -11.48 -8.51
C VAL A 205 3.62 -11.88 -8.94
N GLY A 206 4.03 -13.11 -8.64
CA GLY A 206 5.32 -13.64 -9.03
C GLY A 206 5.59 -13.49 -10.53
N GLY A 207 6.79 -13.12 -10.90
CA GLY A 207 7.24 -12.91 -12.28
C GLY A 207 6.71 -11.65 -12.96
N LEU A 208 5.64 -11.01 -12.46
CA LEU A 208 5.02 -9.87 -13.10
C LEU A 208 5.22 -8.54 -12.37
N GLY A 209 4.90 -8.50 -11.09
CA GLY A 209 4.91 -7.24 -10.33
C GLY A 209 3.79 -7.15 -9.32
N LEU A 210 3.13 -6.00 -9.20
CA LEU A 210 2.07 -5.77 -8.22
C LEU A 210 0.83 -5.09 -8.82
N PHE A 211 -0.31 -5.33 -8.17
CA PHE A 211 -1.56 -4.63 -8.43
C PHE A 211 -2.03 -3.92 -7.17
N GLY A 212 -2.37 -2.63 -7.31
CA GLY A 212 -3.16 -1.89 -6.35
C GLY A 212 -4.65 -2.01 -6.70
N LEU A 213 -5.49 -2.26 -5.71
CA LEU A 213 -6.93 -2.45 -5.86
C LEU A 213 -7.70 -1.38 -5.09
N GLY A 214 -8.74 -0.82 -5.70
CA GLY A 214 -9.58 0.19 -5.07
C GLY A 214 -10.95 0.31 -5.74
N GLY A 215 -11.91 0.95 -5.08
CA GLY A 215 -13.25 1.22 -5.62
C GLY A 215 -13.27 2.31 -6.72
N SER A 216 -12.14 3.01 -6.92
CA SER A 216 -11.92 3.98 -7.99
C SER A 216 -10.48 3.90 -8.46
N PHE A 217 -10.19 4.51 -9.63
CA PHE A 217 -8.81 4.60 -10.14
C PHE A 217 -7.89 5.31 -9.15
N GLY A 218 -8.34 6.40 -8.54
CA GLY A 218 -7.55 7.11 -7.53
C GLY A 218 -7.22 6.24 -6.32
N ALA A 219 -8.19 5.47 -5.80
CA ALA A 219 -7.95 4.57 -4.68
C ALA A 219 -7.00 3.41 -5.04
N ALA A 220 -7.16 2.83 -6.23
CA ALA A 220 -6.28 1.79 -6.74
C ALA A 220 -4.84 2.29 -6.96
N SER A 221 -4.69 3.50 -7.52
CA SER A 221 -3.39 4.15 -7.73
C SER A 221 -2.70 4.44 -6.40
N ILE A 222 -3.40 4.98 -5.40
CA ILE A 222 -2.83 5.21 -4.06
C ILE A 222 -2.33 3.89 -3.45
N ALA A 223 -3.11 2.81 -3.54
CA ALA A 223 -2.68 1.51 -3.04
C ALA A 223 -1.43 0.99 -3.78
N ALA A 224 -1.34 1.18 -5.09
CA ALA A 224 -0.18 0.80 -5.90
C ALA A 224 1.05 1.66 -5.56
N ASP A 225 0.91 2.98 -5.42
CA ASP A 225 2.02 3.90 -5.10
C ASP A 225 2.60 3.61 -3.70
N LEU A 226 1.73 3.32 -2.72
CA LEU A 226 2.14 2.89 -1.38
C LEU A 226 2.83 1.52 -1.40
N ALA A 227 2.36 0.60 -2.23
CA ALA A 227 3.01 -0.71 -2.41
C ALA A 227 4.39 -0.57 -3.05
N GLU A 228 4.55 0.30 -4.05
CA GLU A 228 5.84 0.61 -4.68
C GLU A 228 6.81 1.23 -3.68
N THR A 229 6.36 2.19 -2.88
CA THR A 229 7.14 2.74 -1.77
C THR A 229 7.53 1.65 -0.77
N THR A 230 6.61 0.73 -0.44
CA THR A 230 6.88 -0.40 0.45
C THR A 230 7.98 -1.31 -0.11
N VAL A 231 7.94 -1.62 -1.41
CA VAL A 231 8.98 -2.39 -2.09
C VAL A 231 10.36 -1.75 -1.89
N SER A 232 10.48 -0.45 -2.18
CA SER A 232 11.75 0.26 -2.07
C SER A 232 12.28 0.29 -0.62
N VAL A 233 11.41 0.58 0.36
CA VAL A 233 11.83 0.65 1.78
C VAL A 233 12.19 -0.72 2.32
N VAL A 234 11.41 -1.75 2.03
CA VAL A 234 11.69 -3.12 2.49
C VAL A 234 12.97 -3.64 1.84
N THR A 235 13.15 -3.45 0.53
CA THR A 235 14.37 -3.83 -0.19
C THR A 235 15.60 -3.15 0.40
N ALA A 236 15.52 -1.85 0.70
CA ALA A 236 16.62 -1.13 1.33
C ALA A 236 16.91 -1.64 2.76
N SER A 237 15.86 -1.96 3.52
CA SER A 237 16.00 -2.50 4.87
C SER A 237 16.65 -3.89 4.88
N GLU A 238 16.24 -4.76 3.95
CA GLU A 238 16.79 -6.13 3.81
C GLU A 238 18.27 -6.13 3.39
N ARG A 239 18.74 -5.07 2.75
CA ARG A 239 20.19 -4.89 2.46
C ARG A 239 21.01 -4.58 3.71
N LEU A 240 20.42 -3.96 4.71
CA LEU A 240 21.08 -3.56 5.95
C LEU A 240 20.91 -4.56 7.08
N GLY A 241 19.82 -5.33 7.05
CA GLY A 241 19.42 -6.25 8.09
C GLY A 241 18.11 -6.93 7.74
N LYS A 242 17.18 -6.97 8.68
CA LYS A 242 15.83 -7.49 8.44
C LYS A 242 14.81 -6.37 8.60
N PHE A 243 13.87 -6.31 7.67
CA PHE A 243 12.73 -5.42 7.80
C PHE A 243 11.81 -5.89 8.94
N GLU A 244 11.46 -4.95 9.80
CA GLU A 244 10.52 -5.14 10.90
C GLU A 244 9.50 -4.00 10.93
N SER A 245 8.23 -4.31 10.91
CA SER A 245 7.14 -3.36 11.13
C SER A 245 6.88 -3.15 12.61
N ILE A 246 5.86 -2.35 12.94
CA ILE A 246 5.30 -2.23 14.29
C ILE A 246 4.58 -3.52 14.68
N GLY A 247 4.25 -3.68 15.97
CA GLY A 247 3.49 -4.83 16.47
C GLY A 247 2.09 -4.91 15.85
N GLU A 248 1.57 -6.13 15.69
CA GLU A 248 0.25 -6.36 15.09
C GLU A 248 -0.88 -5.65 15.84
N SER A 249 -0.75 -5.53 17.17
CA SER A 249 -1.71 -4.78 17.97
C SER A 249 -1.71 -3.27 17.65
N ASP A 250 -0.53 -2.71 17.39
CA ASP A 250 -0.39 -1.30 17.03
C ASP A 250 -0.90 -1.05 15.60
N VAL A 251 -0.68 -2.02 14.70
CA VAL A 251 -1.25 -2.01 13.34
C VAL A 251 -2.78 -1.96 13.41
N PHE A 252 -3.38 -2.79 14.27
CA PHE A 252 -4.82 -2.80 14.48
C PHE A 252 -5.33 -1.47 15.03
N ASP A 253 -4.66 -0.90 16.02
CA ASP A 253 -5.06 0.36 16.61
C ASP A 253 -5.05 1.51 15.59
N MET A 254 -4.09 1.50 14.66
CA MET A 254 -4.03 2.45 13.55
C MET A 254 -5.10 2.18 12.50
N GLU A 255 -5.29 0.93 12.07
CA GLU A 255 -6.28 0.57 11.05
C GLU A 255 -7.70 0.93 11.47
N TYR A 256 -8.03 0.70 12.75
CA TYR A 256 -9.36 0.93 13.30
C TYR A 256 -9.51 2.26 14.07
N TRP A 257 -8.52 3.13 13.98
CA TRP A 257 -8.61 4.47 14.57
C TRP A 257 -9.55 5.35 13.77
N SER A 258 -10.57 5.91 14.45
CA SER A 258 -11.62 6.70 13.78
C SER A 258 -11.08 7.93 13.02
N LEU A 259 -10.02 8.57 13.51
CA LEU A 259 -9.39 9.70 12.83
C LEU A 259 -8.64 9.26 11.56
N GLU A 260 -7.99 8.11 11.56
CA GLU A 260 -7.36 7.56 10.36
C GLU A 260 -8.41 7.13 9.34
N GLN A 261 -9.46 6.43 9.77
CA GLN A 261 -10.56 6.03 8.89
C GLN A 261 -11.29 7.24 8.28
N ALA A 262 -11.35 8.36 8.98
CA ALA A 262 -11.94 9.59 8.45
C ALA A 262 -11.18 10.17 7.25
N LYS A 263 -9.87 9.90 7.11
CA LYS A 263 -9.04 10.28 5.94
C LYS A 263 -9.49 9.59 4.64
N LEU A 264 -10.17 8.45 4.73
CA LEU A 264 -10.72 7.75 3.57
C LEU A 264 -11.91 8.48 2.94
N GLY A 265 -12.53 9.40 3.68
CA GLY A 265 -13.75 10.07 3.26
C GLY A 265 -14.97 9.15 3.32
N LYS A 266 -16.16 9.73 3.35
CA LYS A 266 -17.42 9.03 3.11
C LYS A 266 -17.79 9.26 1.65
N SER A 267 -17.36 8.39 0.74
CA SER A 267 -17.91 8.35 -0.60
C SER A 267 -19.38 7.90 -0.48
N LYS A 268 -20.31 8.73 -0.88
CA LYS A 268 -21.63 8.23 -1.29
C LYS A 268 -21.35 7.48 -2.59
N GLY A 269 -21.50 6.14 -2.57
CA GLY A 269 -21.31 5.34 -3.78
C GLY A 269 -22.14 5.92 -4.93
N LEU A 270 -21.46 6.25 -6.03
CA LEU A 270 -22.12 6.71 -7.25
C LEU A 270 -22.56 5.48 -8.06
N PRO A 271 -23.58 5.62 -8.94
CA PRO A 271 -24.14 4.49 -9.69
C PRO A 271 -23.12 3.72 -10.52
N PHE A 272 -22.06 4.38 -10.98
CA PHE A 272 -21.03 3.78 -11.83
C PHE A 272 -19.66 3.62 -11.14
N ASP A 273 -19.59 3.74 -9.83
CA ASP A 273 -18.35 3.50 -9.08
C ASP A 273 -17.75 2.11 -9.39
N GLY A 274 -16.46 2.10 -9.71
CA GLY A 274 -15.70 0.90 -10.07
C GLY A 274 -16.02 0.33 -11.46
N ARG A 275 -16.86 0.98 -12.26
CA ARG A 275 -17.11 0.60 -13.66
C ARG A 275 -16.14 1.33 -14.59
N VAL A 276 -15.68 0.59 -15.61
CA VAL A 276 -14.93 1.16 -16.72
C VAL A 276 -15.85 1.27 -17.92
N VAL A 277 -15.97 2.46 -18.49
CA VAL A 277 -16.81 2.75 -19.65
C VAL A 277 -15.92 3.10 -20.84
N ALA A 278 -15.89 2.24 -21.85
CA ALA A 278 -15.19 2.48 -23.10
C ALA A 278 -16.13 3.18 -24.09
N ILE A 279 -15.71 4.30 -24.67
CA ILE A 279 -16.50 5.14 -25.56
C ILE A 279 -15.77 5.27 -26.89
N THR A 280 -16.33 4.68 -27.94
CA THR A 280 -15.86 4.87 -29.32
C THR A 280 -16.33 6.22 -29.88
N GLY A 281 -15.52 6.89 -30.69
CA GLY A 281 -15.77 8.26 -31.11
C GLY A 281 -15.65 9.27 -29.96
N GLY A 282 -14.82 8.93 -28.96
CA GLY A 282 -14.68 9.64 -27.70
C GLY A 282 -14.17 11.07 -27.82
N ALA A 283 -13.44 11.40 -28.88
CA ALA A 283 -12.94 12.76 -29.18
C ALA A 283 -14.01 13.65 -29.81
N GLY A 284 -15.12 13.09 -30.32
CA GLY A 284 -16.22 13.83 -30.88
C GLY A 284 -17.11 14.51 -29.82
N ALA A 285 -17.94 15.44 -30.23
CA ALA A 285 -18.81 16.22 -29.32
C ALA A 285 -19.76 15.33 -28.50
N ILE A 286 -20.38 14.33 -29.13
CA ILE A 286 -21.27 13.39 -28.44
C ILE A 286 -20.49 12.48 -27.50
N GLY A 287 -19.35 11.90 -27.96
CA GLY A 287 -18.50 11.04 -27.14
C GLY A 287 -17.98 11.75 -25.91
N SER A 288 -17.49 12.98 -26.06
CA SER A 288 -16.98 13.80 -24.95
C SER A 288 -18.08 14.14 -23.93
N ALA A 289 -19.28 14.51 -24.39
CA ALA A 289 -20.41 14.80 -23.51
C ALA A 289 -20.86 13.53 -22.75
N THR A 290 -20.90 12.37 -23.44
CA THR A 290 -21.20 11.08 -22.84
C THR A 290 -20.18 10.70 -21.77
N ALA A 291 -18.88 10.88 -22.07
CA ALA A 291 -17.78 10.66 -21.13
C ALA A 291 -17.92 11.51 -19.86
N ALA A 292 -18.24 12.81 -20.03
CA ALA A 292 -18.44 13.71 -18.91
C ALA A 292 -19.62 13.29 -18.02
N ALA A 293 -20.74 12.86 -18.63
CA ALA A 293 -21.90 12.38 -17.90
C ALA A 293 -21.60 11.11 -17.09
N PHE A 294 -21.00 10.07 -17.68
CA PHE A 294 -20.61 8.85 -16.96
C PHE A 294 -19.56 9.10 -15.88
N ARG A 295 -18.59 9.98 -16.14
CA ARG A 295 -17.60 10.37 -15.14
C ARG A 295 -18.24 11.06 -13.94
N GLY A 296 -19.24 11.94 -14.18
CA GLY A 296 -20.00 12.58 -13.11
C GLY A 296 -20.73 11.59 -12.21
N GLU A 297 -21.08 10.42 -12.73
CA GLU A 297 -21.73 9.33 -12.02
C GLU A 297 -20.75 8.27 -11.46
N GLY A 298 -19.42 8.55 -11.48
CA GLY A 298 -18.39 7.72 -10.85
C GLY A 298 -17.69 6.71 -11.75
N ALA A 299 -17.97 6.71 -13.08
CA ALA A 299 -17.29 5.81 -14.00
C ALA A 299 -15.84 6.21 -14.28
N GLU A 300 -14.98 5.24 -14.46
CA GLU A 300 -13.67 5.40 -15.10
C GLU A 300 -13.82 5.33 -16.61
N ILE A 301 -13.25 6.30 -17.33
CA ILE A 301 -13.50 6.49 -18.75
C ILE A 301 -12.29 6.09 -19.58
N VAL A 302 -12.56 5.30 -20.64
CA VAL A 302 -11.60 5.00 -21.71
C VAL A 302 -12.17 5.54 -23.02
N LEU A 303 -11.49 6.53 -23.59
CA LEU A 303 -11.87 7.09 -24.90
C LEU A 303 -11.13 6.35 -26.02
N LEU A 304 -11.86 5.94 -27.02
CA LEU A 304 -11.37 5.30 -28.23
C LEU A 304 -11.77 6.17 -29.42
N ASP A 305 -10.78 6.66 -30.17
CA ASP A 305 -11.04 7.48 -31.37
C ASP A 305 -10.00 7.17 -32.45
N ILE A 306 -10.38 7.40 -33.72
CA ILE A 306 -9.48 7.31 -34.86
C ILE A 306 -8.65 8.59 -35.02
N ASN A 307 -9.13 9.70 -34.45
CA ASN A 307 -8.41 10.98 -34.40
C ASN A 307 -7.67 11.09 -33.05
N GLN A 308 -6.37 11.40 -33.14
CA GLN A 308 -5.54 11.65 -31.96
C GLN A 308 -5.60 13.12 -31.55
#